data_fd40b1fb69513c3a973c270155af761a
#
_entry.id   fd40b1fb69513c3a973c270155af761a
#
_cell.length_a   1.000
_cell.length_b   1.000
_cell.length_c   1.000
_cell.angle_alpha   90.00
_cell.angle_beta   90.00
_cell.angle_gamma   90.00
#
_symmetry.space_group_name_H-M   'P 1'
#
loop_
_entity.id
_entity.type
_entity.pdbx_description
1 polymer ?
#
loop_
_entity_poly.entity_id
_entity_poly.type
_entity_poly.pdbx_seq_one_letter_code
_entity_poly.pdbx_strand_id
1 'polypeptide(L)'
;MVINLEKKEIIKREIGKRIEFIRNEKNMTKEEFAKLINISGQHLGRAISGEKGLSIEKIIELSEKTGYSTDFILKGITNNSDIINKKMSKIKNNINSINDIIKTLM
;
A
#
# COMPACT_ATOMS: atom_id res chain seq x y z
N MET A 1 29.62 -5.38 -9.18
CA MET A 1 29.24 -4.28 -8.27
C MET A 1 28.43 -4.83 -7.11
N VAL A 2 28.78 -4.49 -5.91
CA VAL A 2 28.09 -5.00 -4.74
C VAL A 2 27.21 -3.89 -4.16
N ILE A 3 25.91 -4.18 -3.99
CA ILE A 3 25.02 -3.29 -3.25
C ILE A 3 25.36 -3.47 -1.77
N ASN A 4 25.73 -2.40 -1.08
CA ASN A 4 26.05 -2.49 0.34
C ASN A 4 24.77 -2.66 1.18
N LEU A 5 24.93 -3.08 2.44
CA LEU A 5 23.81 -3.34 3.35
C LEU A 5 22.96 -2.09 3.59
N GLU A 6 23.61 -0.92 3.69
CA GLU A 6 22.91 0.35 3.89
C GLU A 6 21.94 0.66 2.75
N LYS A 7 22.37 0.44 1.50
CA LYS A 7 21.50 0.66 0.34
C LYS A 7 20.31 -0.31 0.33
N LYS A 8 20.53 -1.57 0.68
CA LYS A 8 19.45 -2.56 0.79
C LYS A 8 18.43 -2.17 1.85
N GLU A 9 18.88 -1.66 2.98
CA GLU A 9 18.01 -1.20 4.06
C GLU A 9 17.18 0.01 3.65
N ILE A 10 17.78 0.95 2.93
CA ILE A 10 17.07 2.11 2.40
C ILE A 10 15.97 1.67 1.45
N ILE A 11 16.27 0.75 0.53
CA ILE A 11 15.29 0.21 -0.43
C ILE A 11 14.11 -0.43 0.32
N LYS A 12 14.38 -1.27 1.31
CA LYS A 12 13.33 -1.93 2.09
C LYS A 12 12.44 -0.93 2.81
N ARG A 13 13.03 0.11 3.40
CA ARG A 13 12.27 1.16 4.10
C ARG A 13 11.39 1.95 3.14
N GLU A 14 11.90 2.26 1.95
CA GLU A 14 11.13 3.00 0.96
C GLU A 14 9.96 2.16 0.43
N ILE A 15 10.17 0.88 0.21
CA ILE A 15 9.09 -0.04 -0.16
C ILE A 15 8.05 -0.11 0.97
N GLY A 16 8.51 -0.21 2.21
CA GLY A 16 7.63 -0.23 3.38
C GLY A 16 6.75 1.01 3.49
N LYS A 17 7.32 2.18 3.23
CA LYS A 17 6.56 3.44 3.21
C LYS A 17 5.47 3.44 2.15
N ARG A 18 5.76 2.88 0.98
CA ARG A 18 4.78 2.79 -0.11
C ARG A 18 3.68 1.79 0.20
N ILE A 19 4.01 0.68 0.86
CA ILE A 19 3.00 -0.27 1.35
C ILE A 19 2.05 0.42 2.33
N GLU A 20 2.59 1.19 3.27
CA GLU A 20 1.79 1.94 4.25
C GLU A 20 0.93 3.01 3.56
N PHE A 21 1.49 3.68 2.57
CA PHE A 21 0.75 4.64 1.77
C PHE A 21 -0.47 3.99 1.09
N ILE A 22 -0.26 2.83 0.45
CA ILE A 22 -1.35 2.09 -0.22
C ILE A 22 -2.42 1.69 0.79
N ARG A 23 -2.02 1.18 1.95
CA ARG A 23 -2.96 0.79 3.00
C ARG A 23 -3.85 1.96 3.42
N ASN A 24 -3.22 3.11 3.66
CA ASN A 24 -3.94 4.31 4.07
C ASN A 24 -4.88 4.82 2.97
N GLU A 25 -4.44 4.79 1.72
CA GLU A 25 -5.29 5.20 0.59
C GLU A 25 -6.50 4.28 0.41
N LYS A 26 -6.39 3.01 0.81
CA LYS A 26 -7.49 2.04 0.76
C LYS A 26 -8.35 2.04 2.03
N ASN A 27 -8.02 2.88 3.01
CA ASN A 27 -8.74 2.95 4.29
C ASN A 27 -8.84 1.61 5.01
N MET A 28 -7.79 0.81 4.95
CA MET A 28 -7.75 -0.50 5.57
C MET A 28 -6.96 -0.49 6.87
N THR A 29 -7.43 -1.25 7.85
CA THR A 29 -6.63 -1.54 9.04
C THR A 29 -5.46 -2.45 8.64
N LYS A 30 -4.47 -2.56 9.53
CA LYS A 30 -3.34 -3.47 9.29
C LYS A 30 -3.80 -4.92 9.15
N GLU A 31 -4.76 -5.33 9.98
CA GLU A 31 -5.33 -6.68 9.93
C GLU A 31 -6.04 -6.95 8.61
N GLU A 32 -6.85 -6.00 8.16
CA GLU A 32 -7.57 -6.13 6.88
C GLU A 32 -6.59 -6.23 5.71
N PHE A 33 -5.57 -5.37 5.72
CA PHE A 33 -4.59 -5.33 4.64
C PHE A 33 -3.71 -6.60 4.62
N ALA A 34 -3.32 -7.08 5.80
CA ALA A 34 -2.56 -8.34 5.91
C ALA A 34 -3.37 -9.51 5.35
N LYS A 35 -4.67 -9.58 5.66
CA LYS A 35 -5.56 -10.60 5.10
C LYS A 35 -5.67 -10.49 3.58
N LEU A 36 -5.72 -9.28 3.06
CA LEU A 36 -5.83 -9.04 1.62
C LEU A 36 -4.71 -9.74 0.84
N ILE A 37 -3.50 -9.70 1.36
CA ILE A 37 -2.34 -10.30 0.69
C ILE A 37 -1.87 -11.60 1.36
N ASN A 38 -2.69 -12.17 2.22
CA ASN A 38 -2.44 -13.48 2.86
C ASN A 38 -1.12 -13.56 3.62
N ILE A 39 -0.87 -12.56 4.48
CA ILE A 39 0.27 -12.57 5.42
C ILE A 39 -0.23 -12.27 6.82
N SER A 40 0.60 -12.54 7.82
CA SER A 40 0.29 -12.19 9.21
C SER A 40 0.42 -10.68 9.43
N GLY A 41 -0.29 -10.17 10.43
CA GLY A 41 -0.14 -8.78 10.84
C GLY A 41 1.29 -8.44 11.23
N GLN A 42 1.99 -9.37 11.90
CA GLN A 42 3.38 -9.22 12.28
C GLN A 42 4.29 -9.09 11.05
N HIS A 43 4.07 -9.93 10.03
CA HIS A 43 4.83 -9.86 8.79
C HIS A 43 4.58 -8.52 8.07
N LEU A 44 3.33 -8.08 8.03
CA LEU A 44 3.00 -6.76 7.45
C LEU A 44 3.72 -5.64 8.19
N GLY A 45 3.70 -5.67 9.52
CA GLY A 45 4.41 -4.67 10.33
C GLY A 45 5.90 -4.60 10.03
N ARG A 46 6.54 -5.74 9.85
CA ARG A 46 7.96 -5.81 9.49
C ARG A 46 8.23 -5.31 8.07
N ALA A 47 7.32 -5.58 7.15
CA ALA A 47 7.43 -5.08 5.77
C ALA A 47 7.30 -3.54 5.74
N ILE A 48 6.36 -2.99 6.49
CA ILE A 48 6.14 -1.54 6.58
C ILE A 48 7.35 -0.84 7.19
N SER A 49 7.94 -1.42 8.25
CA SER A 49 9.12 -0.83 8.91
C SER A 49 10.41 -1.01 8.12
N GLY A 50 10.42 -1.88 7.12
CA GLY A 50 11.61 -2.19 6.35
C GLY A 50 12.52 -3.22 7.00
N GLU A 51 12.07 -3.83 8.11
CA GLU A 51 12.83 -4.87 8.79
C GLU A 51 12.95 -6.14 7.94
N LYS A 52 11.84 -6.54 7.32
CA LYS A 52 11.78 -7.73 6.47
C LYS A 52 10.90 -7.46 5.26
N GLY A 53 11.48 -7.54 4.07
CA GLY A 53 10.74 -7.30 2.84
C GLY A 53 9.72 -8.39 2.52
N LEU A 54 8.82 -8.07 1.60
CA LEU A 54 7.89 -9.04 1.04
C LEU A 54 8.57 -9.83 -0.08
N SER A 55 8.14 -11.07 -0.27
CA SER A 55 8.59 -11.87 -1.40
C SER A 55 8.08 -11.27 -2.71
N ILE A 56 8.71 -11.67 -3.81
CA ILE A 56 8.28 -11.24 -5.15
C ILE A 56 6.81 -11.60 -5.37
N GLU A 57 6.40 -12.80 -4.98
CA GLU A 57 5.02 -13.28 -5.11
C GLU A 57 4.05 -12.39 -4.34
N LYS A 58 4.41 -11.95 -3.14
CA LYS A 58 3.56 -11.07 -2.35
C LYS A 58 3.48 -9.66 -2.92
N ILE A 59 4.56 -9.17 -3.51
CA ILE A 59 4.56 -7.88 -4.22
C ILE A 59 3.60 -7.94 -5.43
N ILE A 60 3.65 -9.02 -6.19
CA ILE A 60 2.75 -9.21 -7.33
C ILE A 60 1.30 -9.29 -6.85
N GLU A 61 1.03 -10.06 -5.80
CA GLU A 61 -0.31 -10.18 -5.20
C GLU A 61 -0.82 -8.82 -4.71
N LEU A 62 0.04 -8.06 -4.04
CA LEU A 62 -0.30 -6.71 -3.59
C LEU A 62 -0.68 -5.81 -4.76
N SER A 63 0.12 -5.82 -5.81
CA SER A 63 -0.14 -5.06 -7.04
C SER A 63 -1.50 -5.44 -7.64
N GLU A 64 -1.76 -6.73 -7.82
CA GLU A 64 -3.01 -7.21 -8.42
C GLU A 64 -4.23 -6.83 -7.59
N LYS A 65 -4.15 -6.96 -6.27
CA LYS A 65 -5.29 -6.71 -5.38
C LYS A 65 -5.56 -5.25 -5.09
N THR A 66 -4.56 -4.40 -5.19
CA THR A 66 -4.71 -2.97 -4.91
C THR A 66 -4.80 -2.11 -6.14
N GLY A 67 -4.37 -2.61 -7.30
CA GLY A 67 -4.32 -1.86 -8.55
C GLY A 67 -3.09 -0.97 -8.69
N TYR A 68 -2.24 -0.88 -7.67
CA TYR A 68 -0.97 -0.15 -7.78
C TYR A 68 0.06 -1.01 -8.50
N SER A 69 0.83 -0.40 -9.40
CA SER A 69 1.82 -1.12 -10.19
C SER A 69 3.00 -1.62 -9.33
N THR A 70 3.65 -2.67 -9.80
CA THR A 70 4.90 -3.12 -9.18
C THR A 70 5.99 -2.06 -9.28
N ASP A 71 5.99 -1.25 -10.35
CA ASP A 71 6.92 -0.13 -10.49
C ASP A 71 6.73 0.90 -9.38
N PHE A 72 5.48 1.22 -9.04
CA PHE A 72 5.21 2.12 -7.91
C PHE A 72 5.68 1.49 -6.59
N ILE A 73 5.31 0.25 -6.34
CA ILE A 73 5.64 -0.42 -5.07
C ILE A 73 7.15 -0.52 -4.88
N LEU A 74 7.86 -0.94 -5.91
CA LEU A 74 9.30 -1.23 -5.82
C LEU A 74 10.18 0.00 -6.01
N LYS A 75 9.79 0.93 -6.88
CA LYS A 75 10.63 2.06 -7.26
C LYS A 75 10.01 3.44 -7.03
N GLY A 76 8.72 3.49 -6.70
CA GLY A 76 8.02 4.76 -6.55
C GLY A 76 7.68 5.44 -7.87
N ILE A 77 7.77 4.73 -8.98
CA ILE A 77 7.45 5.27 -10.31
C ILE A 77 5.95 5.17 -10.53
N THR A 78 5.29 6.32 -10.72
CA THR A 78 3.85 6.36 -10.96
C THR A 78 3.53 6.14 -12.43
N ASN A 79 2.39 5.51 -12.69
CA ASN A 79 1.83 5.36 -14.02
C ASN A 79 0.35 5.76 -13.99
N ASN A 80 -0.33 5.65 -15.15
CA ASN A 80 -1.74 6.04 -15.24
C ASN A 80 -2.64 5.26 -14.28
N SER A 81 -2.37 3.97 -14.08
CA SER A 81 -3.15 3.14 -13.15
C SER A 81 -3.00 3.61 -11.71
N ASP A 82 -1.79 3.96 -11.29
CA ASP A 82 -1.51 4.46 -9.94
C ASP A 82 -2.25 5.78 -9.70
N ILE A 83 -2.21 6.69 -10.67
CA ILE A 83 -2.89 7.98 -10.60
C ILE A 83 -4.40 7.77 -10.51
N ILE A 84 -4.96 6.89 -11.32
CA ILE A 84 -6.39 6.56 -11.32
C ILE A 84 -6.80 5.98 -9.96
N ASN A 85 -6.05 5.04 -9.42
CA ASN A 85 -6.33 4.45 -8.12
C ASN A 85 -6.36 5.50 -7.01
N LYS A 86 -5.40 6.40 -7.00
CA LYS A 86 -5.34 7.48 -6.01
C LYS A 86 -6.58 8.39 -6.13
N LYS A 87 -6.96 8.78 -7.34
CA LYS A 87 -8.15 9.61 -7.58
C LYS A 87 -9.43 8.87 -7.20
N MET A 88 -9.55 7.59 -7.52
CA MET A 88 -10.70 6.77 -7.15
C MET A 88 -10.87 6.67 -5.63
N SER A 89 -9.78 6.48 -4.90
CA SER A 89 -9.81 6.44 -3.42
C SER A 89 -10.31 7.75 -2.85
N LYS A 90 -9.87 8.89 -3.38
CA LYS A 90 -10.34 10.22 -2.95
C LYS A 90 -11.83 10.41 -3.22
N ILE A 91 -12.30 10.01 -4.38
CA ILE A 91 -13.73 10.10 -4.75
C ILE A 91 -14.56 9.26 -3.79
N LYS A 92 -14.15 8.04 -3.51
CA LYS A 92 -14.84 7.15 -2.58
C LYS A 92 -14.94 7.78 -1.18
N ASN A 93 -13.85 8.37 -0.69
CA ASN A 93 -13.83 9.03 0.61
C ASN A 93 -14.77 10.23 0.65
N ASN A 94 -14.83 11.02 -0.42
CA ASN A 94 -15.74 12.16 -0.52
C ASN A 94 -17.21 11.71 -0.52
N ILE A 95 -17.54 10.64 -1.23
CA ILE A 95 -18.88 10.06 -1.25
C ILE A 95 -19.29 9.60 0.14
N ASN A 96 -18.39 8.92 0.86
CA ASN A 96 -18.65 8.46 2.22
C ASN A 96 -18.91 9.63 3.18
N SER A 97 -18.14 10.71 3.06
CA SER A 97 -18.34 11.93 3.85
C SER A 97 -19.69 12.58 3.59
N ILE A 98 -20.10 12.66 2.33
CA ILE A 98 -21.40 13.19 1.93
C ILE A 98 -22.53 12.32 2.51
N ASN A 99 -22.42 11.01 2.44
CA ASN A 99 -23.41 10.09 3.00
C ASN A 99 -23.54 10.26 4.51
N ASP A 100 -22.43 10.45 5.21
CA ASP A 100 -22.43 10.68 6.66
C ASP A 100 -23.15 12.00 7.01
N ILE A 101 -22.93 13.06 6.25
CA ILE A 101 -23.61 14.34 6.42
C ILE A 101 -25.11 14.17 6.22
N ILE A 102 -25.53 13.47 5.17
CA ILE A 102 -26.94 13.19 4.88
C ILE A 102 -27.59 12.44 6.03
N LYS A 103 -26.93 11.42 6.58
CA LYS A 103 -27.43 10.67 7.74
C LYS A 103 -27.63 11.55 8.96
N THR A 104 -26.73 12.50 9.18
CA THR A 104 -26.80 13.45 10.30
C THR A 104 -28.00 14.40 10.16
N LEU A 105 -28.33 14.78 8.94
CA LEU A 105 -29.44 15.69 8.65
C LEU A 105 -30.81 15.01 8.67
N MET A 106 -30.84 13.72 8.58
CA MET A 106 -32.07 12.92 8.64
C MET A 106 -32.39 12.47 10.05
#